data_ef130ca9bd04ec283d04143a69d57ded
#
_entry.id   ef130ca9bd04ec283d04143a69d57ded
#
_cell.length_a   1.000
_cell.length_b   1.000
_cell.length_c   1.000
_cell.angle_alpha   90.00
_cell.angle_beta   90.00
_cell.angle_gamma   90.00
#
_symmetry.space_group_name_H-M   'P 1'
#
loop_
_entity.id
_entity.type
_entity.pdbx_description
1 polymer ?
#
loop_
_entity_poly.entity_id
_entity_poly.type
_entity_poly.pdbx_seq_one_letter_code
_entity_poly.pdbx_strand_id
1 'polypeptide(L)'
;MKNVSILGSTGSIGTQTLDVIRRNVDINVVALAAGTRVADLAEQVREFKPQLVCIGKEELVPELKTLISDIDVKIVSGDEGLIEAATIESAEIVVTAVVGMMGITPTVEAIKAHKDIALANKETLVCAGHIIMSLAKECNVNIYPVDSEHSAIFQCLNGENRGEIEKILLTASGGPFRGKKRADLENVQLEDALKHPNWAMGRKITIDSSTMVNKGLEVMEAQWLFGVPAEKVQVIVQPQSIIHSMVEFKDGAVMAQLGSPDMRLPIQYALYYPERRELNTERLDFYELAKITFEKPDMETFKGLKLAYEAAARGGNIPTALNAANEVAVARFLDRKIKYLDIPDIIEYAMNEVDYINNPTVEQILSTQKIVTDMIESRW
;
A
#
# COMPACT_ATOMS: atom_id res chain seq x y z
N MET A 1 -20.11 -2.70 -18.51
CA MET A 1 -19.84 -3.29 -17.17
C MET A 1 -18.34 -3.46 -17.11
N LYS A 2 -17.67 -2.85 -16.12
CA LYS A 2 -16.20 -2.92 -15.97
C LYS A 2 -15.84 -4.24 -15.27
N ASN A 3 -14.87 -4.97 -15.83
CA ASN A 3 -14.40 -6.23 -15.26
C ASN A 3 -13.16 -6.02 -14.38
N VAL A 4 -13.21 -6.53 -13.16
CA VAL A 4 -12.17 -6.33 -12.15
C VAL A 4 -11.61 -7.65 -11.65
N SER A 5 -10.28 -7.78 -11.60
CA SER A 5 -9.56 -8.81 -10.85
C SER A 5 -9.09 -8.24 -9.51
N ILE A 6 -9.22 -9.00 -8.41
CA ILE A 6 -8.83 -8.53 -7.07
C ILE A 6 -7.80 -9.48 -6.48
N LEU A 7 -6.56 -9.02 -6.36
CA LEU A 7 -5.47 -9.74 -5.72
C LEU A 7 -5.43 -9.36 -4.23
N GLY A 8 -5.69 -10.33 -3.35
CA GLY A 8 -5.81 -10.11 -1.90
C GLY A 8 -7.24 -9.79 -1.46
N SER A 9 -8.23 -10.41 -2.08
CA SER A 9 -9.68 -10.14 -1.90
C SER A 9 -10.18 -10.29 -0.47
N THR A 10 -9.58 -11.17 0.32
CA THR A 10 -9.94 -11.38 1.73
C THR A 10 -9.21 -10.42 2.68
N GLY A 11 -8.26 -9.60 2.20
CA GLY A 11 -7.58 -8.56 2.98
C GLY A 11 -8.47 -7.36 3.30
N SER A 12 -7.97 -6.42 4.11
CA SER A 12 -8.73 -5.20 4.48
C SER A 12 -9.15 -4.38 3.25
N ILE A 13 -8.25 -4.16 2.30
CA ILE A 13 -8.56 -3.43 1.06
C ILE A 13 -9.45 -4.27 0.14
N GLY A 14 -9.16 -5.57 -0.01
CA GLY A 14 -9.97 -6.46 -0.85
C GLY A 14 -11.43 -6.54 -0.41
N THR A 15 -11.70 -6.69 0.89
CA THR A 15 -13.08 -6.73 1.42
C THR A 15 -13.80 -5.40 1.24
N GLN A 16 -13.11 -4.26 1.42
CA GLN A 16 -13.69 -2.94 1.15
C GLN A 16 -13.89 -2.68 -0.34
N THR A 17 -13.04 -3.24 -1.22
CA THR A 17 -13.26 -3.22 -2.67
C THR A 17 -14.54 -3.98 -3.02
N LEU A 18 -14.75 -5.15 -2.46
CA LEU A 18 -15.98 -5.92 -2.66
C LEU A 18 -17.21 -5.19 -2.09
N ASP A 19 -17.09 -4.46 -0.96
CA ASP A 19 -18.17 -3.63 -0.43
C ASP A 19 -18.55 -2.49 -1.39
N VAL A 20 -17.57 -1.84 -2.02
CA VAL A 20 -17.81 -0.85 -3.07
C VAL A 20 -18.53 -1.49 -4.26
N ILE A 21 -18.10 -2.68 -4.71
CA ILE A 21 -18.67 -3.38 -5.87
C ILE A 21 -20.11 -3.83 -5.60
N ARG A 22 -20.45 -4.32 -4.39
CA ARG A 22 -21.82 -4.70 -4.02
C ARG A 22 -22.83 -3.58 -4.24
N ARG A 23 -22.41 -2.33 -4.11
CA ARG A 23 -23.26 -1.14 -4.26
C ARG A 23 -23.34 -0.63 -5.70
N ASN A 24 -22.53 -1.17 -6.58
CA ASN A 24 -22.37 -0.69 -7.95
C ASN A 24 -22.55 -1.85 -8.94
N VAL A 25 -23.72 -1.95 -9.53
CA VAL A 25 -24.13 -3.05 -10.43
C VAL A 25 -23.42 -3.09 -11.78
N ASP A 26 -22.58 -2.11 -12.07
CA ASP A 26 -21.86 -1.97 -13.34
C ASP A 26 -20.39 -2.44 -13.27
N ILE A 27 -20.00 -3.03 -12.15
CA ILE A 27 -18.70 -3.73 -12.00
C ILE A 27 -18.95 -5.23 -11.85
N ASN A 28 -18.15 -6.02 -12.57
CA ASN A 28 -18.13 -7.47 -12.49
C ASN A 28 -16.79 -7.96 -11.97
N VAL A 29 -16.79 -8.85 -10.98
CA VAL A 29 -15.58 -9.49 -10.44
C VAL A 29 -15.27 -10.73 -11.27
N VAL A 30 -14.18 -10.71 -12.03
CA VAL A 30 -13.80 -11.83 -12.91
C VAL A 30 -12.77 -12.75 -12.29
N ALA A 31 -11.95 -12.27 -11.35
CA ALA A 31 -11.02 -13.09 -10.60
C ALA A 31 -10.87 -12.62 -9.14
N LEU A 32 -10.69 -13.58 -8.23
CA LEU A 32 -10.41 -13.35 -6.83
C LEU A 32 -9.17 -14.13 -6.43
N ALA A 33 -8.24 -13.48 -5.72
CA ALA A 33 -7.08 -14.16 -5.15
C ALA A 33 -6.98 -13.89 -3.64
N ALA A 34 -6.72 -14.93 -2.85
CA ALA A 34 -6.53 -14.85 -1.41
C ALA A 34 -5.33 -15.69 -0.96
N GLY A 35 -4.71 -15.33 0.18
CA GLY A 35 -3.60 -16.09 0.76
C GLY A 35 -4.03 -17.42 1.34
N THR A 36 -4.53 -17.42 2.58
CA THR A 36 -4.85 -18.64 3.34
C THR A 36 -6.27 -18.70 3.91
N ARG A 37 -7.06 -17.65 3.73
CA ARG A 37 -8.43 -17.59 4.26
C ARG A 37 -9.43 -18.26 3.32
N VAL A 38 -9.46 -19.61 3.35
CA VAL A 38 -10.24 -20.43 2.41
C VAL A 38 -11.74 -20.19 2.56
N ALA A 39 -12.27 -20.14 3.80
CA ALA A 39 -13.70 -19.96 4.05
C ALA A 39 -14.19 -18.59 3.53
N ASP A 40 -13.47 -17.51 3.85
CA ASP A 40 -13.82 -16.17 3.38
C ASP A 40 -13.82 -16.10 1.83
N LEU A 41 -12.81 -16.75 1.21
CA LEU A 41 -12.72 -16.79 -0.25
C LEU A 41 -13.89 -17.58 -0.85
N ALA A 42 -14.28 -18.69 -0.25
CA ALA A 42 -15.43 -19.48 -0.70
C ALA A 42 -16.75 -18.69 -0.64
N GLU A 43 -16.96 -17.89 0.42
CA GLU A 43 -18.11 -16.98 0.50
C GLU A 43 -18.10 -15.93 -0.60
N GLN A 44 -16.93 -15.32 -0.87
CA GLN A 44 -16.76 -14.35 -1.95
C GLN A 44 -17.03 -14.98 -3.32
N VAL A 45 -16.56 -16.22 -3.56
CA VAL A 45 -16.85 -16.96 -4.80
C VAL A 45 -18.35 -17.19 -4.98
N ARG A 46 -19.06 -17.57 -3.92
CA ARG A 46 -20.52 -17.77 -3.97
C ARG A 46 -21.27 -16.49 -4.30
N GLU A 47 -20.83 -15.37 -3.76
CA GLU A 47 -21.47 -14.07 -3.96
C GLU A 47 -21.20 -13.49 -5.34
N PHE A 48 -19.90 -13.42 -5.74
CA PHE A 48 -19.49 -12.70 -6.95
C PHE A 48 -19.35 -13.56 -8.19
N LYS A 49 -19.33 -14.89 -8.05
CA LYS A 49 -19.26 -15.89 -9.15
C LYS A 49 -18.17 -15.56 -10.17
N PRO A 50 -16.89 -15.40 -9.75
CA PRO A 50 -15.79 -15.10 -10.64
C PRO A 50 -15.54 -16.27 -11.64
N GLN A 51 -14.82 -15.98 -12.71
CA GLN A 51 -14.38 -17.00 -13.68
C GLN A 51 -13.17 -17.79 -13.16
N LEU A 52 -12.34 -17.15 -12.30
CA LEU A 52 -11.11 -17.71 -11.75
C LEU A 52 -10.96 -17.34 -10.27
N VAL A 53 -10.48 -18.29 -9.48
CA VAL A 53 -10.13 -18.09 -8.09
C VAL A 53 -8.73 -18.63 -7.81
N CYS A 54 -7.89 -17.85 -7.12
CA CYS A 54 -6.55 -18.23 -6.71
C CYS A 54 -6.47 -18.32 -5.18
N ILE A 55 -5.91 -19.44 -4.68
CA ILE A 55 -5.54 -19.60 -3.26
C ILE A 55 -4.02 -19.68 -3.14
N GLY A 56 -3.43 -18.97 -2.16
CA GLY A 56 -1.99 -18.80 -2.06
C GLY A 56 -1.16 -20.07 -1.87
N LYS A 57 -1.78 -21.17 -1.36
CA LYS A 57 -1.09 -22.43 -1.11
C LYS A 57 -1.82 -23.59 -1.77
N GLU A 58 -1.09 -24.44 -2.50
CA GLU A 58 -1.62 -25.62 -3.19
C GLU A 58 -2.31 -26.59 -2.24
N GLU A 59 -1.79 -26.76 -1.02
CA GLU A 59 -2.35 -27.61 0.02
C GLU A 59 -3.79 -27.24 0.46
N LEU A 60 -4.22 -25.99 0.19
CA LEU A 60 -5.56 -25.48 0.50
C LEU A 60 -6.57 -25.67 -0.63
N VAL A 61 -6.12 -26.06 -1.82
CA VAL A 61 -7.00 -26.28 -2.99
C VAL A 61 -8.09 -27.34 -2.75
N PRO A 62 -7.81 -28.50 -2.09
CA PRO A 62 -8.86 -29.50 -1.82
C PRO A 62 -9.96 -28.98 -0.90
N GLU A 63 -9.60 -28.17 0.12
CA GLU A 63 -10.57 -27.55 1.03
C GLU A 63 -11.46 -26.56 0.26
N LEU A 64 -10.87 -25.67 -0.53
CA LEU A 64 -11.61 -24.72 -1.34
C LEU A 64 -12.55 -25.43 -2.32
N LYS A 65 -12.08 -26.46 -3.04
CA LYS A 65 -12.90 -27.27 -3.95
C LYS A 65 -14.11 -27.89 -3.26
N THR A 66 -13.95 -28.34 -2.02
CA THR A 66 -15.05 -28.90 -1.23
C THR A 66 -16.09 -27.85 -0.92
N LEU A 67 -15.66 -26.66 -0.48
CA LEU A 67 -16.54 -25.56 -0.10
C LEU A 67 -17.34 -24.98 -1.28
N ILE A 68 -16.81 -25.02 -2.50
CA ILE A 68 -17.46 -24.46 -3.71
C ILE A 68 -17.75 -25.52 -4.78
N SER A 69 -17.95 -26.78 -4.36
CA SER A 69 -18.14 -27.93 -5.27
C SER A 69 -19.36 -27.83 -6.20
N ASP A 70 -20.29 -26.95 -5.87
CA ASP A 70 -21.50 -26.63 -6.61
C ASP A 70 -21.35 -25.43 -7.57
N ILE A 71 -20.16 -24.83 -7.65
CA ILE A 71 -19.88 -23.64 -8.47
C ILE A 71 -18.86 -24.02 -9.55
N ASP A 72 -19.17 -23.68 -10.79
CA ASP A 72 -18.23 -23.82 -11.91
C ASP A 72 -17.30 -22.62 -11.95
N VAL A 73 -16.08 -22.79 -11.46
CA VAL A 73 -15.03 -21.78 -11.41
C VAL A 73 -13.66 -22.43 -11.54
N LYS A 74 -12.77 -21.81 -12.30
CA LYS A 74 -11.37 -22.27 -12.40
C LYS A 74 -10.63 -21.96 -11.08
N ILE A 75 -10.02 -23.00 -10.48
CA ILE A 75 -9.22 -22.87 -9.26
C ILE A 75 -7.74 -23.04 -9.59
N VAL A 76 -6.95 -22.07 -9.20
CA VAL A 76 -5.48 -22.05 -9.32
C VAL A 76 -4.84 -21.74 -7.98
N SER A 77 -3.51 -21.92 -7.85
CA SER A 77 -2.81 -21.68 -6.58
C SER A 77 -1.39 -21.17 -6.77
N GLY A 78 -0.83 -20.62 -5.69
CA GLY A 78 0.56 -20.16 -5.63
C GLY A 78 0.84 -18.93 -6.49
N ASP A 79 2.12 -18.69 -6.75
CA ASP A 79 2.57 -17.49 -7.49
C ASP A 79 2.11 -17.49 -8.95
N GLU A 80 2.16 -18.66 -9.62
CA GLU A 80 1.67 -18.80 -11.00
C GLU A 80 0.17 -18.54 -11.07
N GLY A 81 -0.60 -19.06 -10.11
CA GLY A 81 -2.03 -18.78 -10.02
C GLY A 81 -2.36 -17.32 -9.74
N LEU A 82 -1.52 -16.63 -8.96
CA LEU A 82 -1.68 -15.21 -8.70
C LEU A 82 -1.42 -14.38 -9.97
N ILE A 83 -0.40 -14.76 -10.76
CA ILE A 83 -0.12 -14.15 -12.07
C ILE A 83 -1.30 -14.40 -13.03
N GLU A 84 -1.84 -15.62 -13.06
CA GLU A 84 -2.99 -15.94 -13.91
C GLU A 84 -4.21 -15.09 -13.54
N ALA A 85 -4.49 -14.91 -12.24
CA ALA A 85 -5.55 -14.03 -11.76
C ALA A 85 -5.30 -12.55 -12.14
N ALA A 86 -4.04 -12.10 -12.12
CA ALA A 86 -3.66 -10.75 -12.53
C ALA A 86 -3.78 -10.49 -14.03
N THR A 87 -3.63 -11.54 -14.85
CA THR A 87 -3.55 -11.43 -16.32
C THR A 87 -4.80 -11.97 -17.03
N ILE A 88 -5.84 -12.37 -16.29
CA ILE A 88 -7.06 -12.93 -16.89
C ILE A 88 -7.59 -12.02 -18.01
N GLU A 89 -7.85 -12.59 -19.18
CA GLU A 89 -8.16 -11.83 -20.39
C GLU A 89 -9.33 -10.86 -20.22
N SER A 90 -10.37 -11.32 -19.52
CA SER A 90 -11.60 -10.55 -19.32
C SER A 90 -11.46 -9.35 -18.38
N ALA A 91 -10.41 -9.27 -17.55
CA ALA A 91 -10.20 -8.13 -16.66
C ALA A 91 -9.75 -6.88 -17.42
N GLU A 92 -10.31 -5.72 -17.06
CA GLU A 92 -9.89 -4.39 -17.53
C GLU A 92 -8.98 -3.71 -16.52
N ILE A 93 -9.23 -3.93 -15.21
CA ILE A 93 -8.47 -3.36 -14.11
C ILE A 93 -8.15 -4.42 -13.06
N VAL A 94 -6.95 -4.34 -12.50
CA VAL A 94 -6.48 -5.22 -11.42
C VAL A 94 -6.30 -4.42 -10.14
N VAL A 95 -7.00 -4.80 -9.07
CA VAL A 95 -6.79 -4.26 -7.74
C VAL A 95 -5.68 -5.06 -7.06
N THR A 96 -4.52 -4.44 -6.83
CA THR A 96 -3.38 -5.09 -6.19
C THR A 96 -3.39 -4.82 -4.68
N ALA A 97 -4.10 -5.66 -3.93
CA ALA A 97 -4.27 -5.55 -2.48
C ALA A 97 -3.56 -6.67 -1.69
N VAL A 98 -2.58 -7.31 -2.30
CA VAL A 98 -1.65 -8.22 -1.61
C VAL A 98 -0.65 -7.42 -0.76
N VAL A 99 -0.05 -8.05 0.24
CA VAL A 99 0.87 -7.40 1.18
C VAL A 99 2.31 -7.71 0.79
N GLY A 100 3.20 -6.72 0.97
CA GLY A 100 4.64 -6.89 0.78
C GLY A 100 5.05 -7.04 -0.69
N MET A 101 6.24 -7.55 -0.91
CA MET A 101 6.85 -7.59 -2.24
C MET A 101 6.27 -8.64 -3.18
N MET A 102 5.40 -9.54 -2.71
CA MET A 102 4.74 -10.53 -3.56
C MET A 102 3.80 -9.88 -4.62
N GLY A 103 3.46 -8.61 -4.47
CA GLY A 103 2.67 -7.85 -5.44
C GLY A 103 3.46 -7.41 -6.69
N ILE A 104 4.79 -7.42 -6.67
CA ILE A 104 5.63 -6.87 -7.76
C ILE A 104 5.43 -7.67 -9.05
N THR A 105 5.67 -8.97 -9.02
CA THR A 105 5.59 -9.83 -10.22
C THR A 105 4.19 -9.82 -10.85
N PRO A 106 3.09 -10.07 -10.11
CA PRO A 106 1.76 -10.04 -10.72
C PRO A 106 1.37 -8.66 -11.24
N THR A 107 1.87 -7.56 -10.63
CA THR A 107 1.63 -6.21 -11.16
C THR A 107 2.38 -5.98 -12.47
N VAL A 108 3.64 -6.41 -12.57
CA VAL A 108 4.42 -6.36 -13.83
C VAL A 108 3.71 -7.13 -14.94
N GLU A 109 3.25 -8.34 -14.67
CA GLU A 109 2.58 -9.17 -15.67
C GLU A 109 1.19 -8.62 -16.06
N ALA A 110 0.45 -8.05 -15.11
CA ALA A 110 -0.82 -7.36 -15.39
C ALA A 110 -0.62 -6.17 -16.34
N ILE A 111 0.43 -5.35 -16.11
CA ILE A 111 0.76 -4.22 -16.99
C ILE A 111 1.14 -4.70 -18.39
N LYS A 112 1.97 -5.76 -18.51
CA LYS A 112 2.30 -6.39 -19.81
C LYS A 112 1.07 -6.92 -20.52
N ALA A 113 0.06 -7.39 -19.78
CA ALA A 113 -1.24 -7.80 -20.28
C ALA A 113 -2.20 -6.63 -20.52
N HIS A 114 -1.71 -5.39 -20.52
CA HIS A 114 -2.46 -4.14 -20.74
C HIS A 114 -3.66 -3.96 -19.81
N LYS A 115 -3.50 -4.34 -18.53
CA LYS A 115 -4.53 -4.10 -17.49
C LYS A 115 -4.21 -2.84 -16.73
N ASP A 116 -5.20 -1.96 -16.54
CA ASP A 116 -5.09 -0.83 -15.62
C ASP A 116 -4.92 -1.35 -14.18
N ILE A 117 -4.19 -0.60 -13.35
CA ILE A 117 -3.87 -1.03 -11.98
C ILE A 117 -4.51 -0.08 -10.97
N ALA A 118 -5.36 -0.61 -10.09
CA ALA A 118 -5.76 0.06 -8.85
C ALA A 118 -4.78 -0.38 -7.75
N LEU A 119 -3.76 0.44 -7.50
CA LEU A 119 -2.60 0.09 -6.69
C LEU A 119 -2.84 0.37 -5.21
N ALA A 120 -2.97 -0.69 -4.41
CA ALA A 120 -3.00 -0.60 -2.94
C ALA A 120 -1.71 -1.12 -2.29
N ASN A 121 -0.91 -1.90 -3.03
CA ASN A 121 0.37 -2.44 -2.57
C ASN A 121 1.49 -1.43 -2.82
N LYS A 122 1.77 -0.59 -1.84
CA LYS A 122 2.81 0.46 -1.94
C LYS A 122 4.22 -0.09 -2.12
N GLU A 123 4.50 -1.28 -1.57
CA GLU A 123 5.81 -1.92 -1.67
C GLU A 123 6.21 -2.18 -3.13
N THR A 124 5.24 -2.37 -4.02
CA THR A 124 5.46 -2.49 -5.47
C THR A 124 6.18 -1.26 -6.05
N LEU A 125 5.76 -0.04 -5.70
CA LEU A 125 6.43 1.18 -6.16
C LEU A 125 7.67 1.52 -5.35
N VAL A 126 7.68 1.25 -4.06
CA VAL A 126 8.86 1.46 -3.21
C VAL A 126 10.06 0.70 -3.73
N CYS A 127 9.88 -0.59 -4.08
CA CYS A 127 10.97 -1.47 -4.47
C CYS A 127 11.24 -1.47 -5.98
N ALA A 128 10.18 -1.36 -6.80
CA ALA A 128 10.25 -1.54 -8.24
C ALA A 128 9.66 -0.35 -9.04
N GLY A 129 9.54 0.83 -8.45
CA GLY A 129 8.87 1.99 -9.07
C GLY A 129 9.48 2.39 -10.42
N HIS A 130 10.80 2.31 -10.58
CA HIS A 130 11.48 2.58 -11.84
C HIS A 130 11.07 1.61 -12.97
N ILE A 131 10.80 0.34 -12.63
CA ILE A 131 10.32 -0.68 -13.58
C ILE A 131 8.84 -0.47 -13.86
N ILE A 132 8.02 -0.37 -12.81
CA ILE A 132 6.57 -0.28 -12.90
C ILE A 132 6.12 0.95 -13.69
N MET A 133 6.66 2.13 -13.37
CA MET A 133 6.24 3.37 -14.05
C MET A 133 6.72 3.44 -15.50
N SER A 134 7.93 2.92 -15.82
CA SER A 134 8.41 2.81 -17.21
C SER A 134 7.53 1.87 -18.01
N LEU A 135 7.26 0.68 -17.47
CA LEU A 135 6.45 -0.33 -18.13
C LEU A 135 4.99 0.14 -18.34
N ALA A 136 4.40 0.78 -17.33
CA ALA A 136 3.05 1.34 -17.46
C ALA A 136 2.96 2.38 -18.58
N LYS A 137 3.98 3.23 -18.72
CA LYS A 137 4.07 4.19 -19.82
C LYS A 137 4.23 3.51 -21.18
N GLU A 138 5.10 2.50 -21.28
CA GLU A 138 5.34 1.73 -22.51
C GLU A 138 4.08 0.97 -22.97
N CYS A 139 3.37 0.34 -22.03
CA CYS A 139 2.15 -0.40 -22.30
C CYS A 139 0.88 0.47 -22.39
N ASN A 140 1.00 1.79 -22.16
CA ASN A 140 -0.13 2.73 -22.08
C ASN A 140 -1.20 2.28 -21.05
N VAL A 141 -0.74 1.90 -19.86
CA VAL A 141 -1.55 1.43 -18.72
C VAL A 141 -1.59 2.52 -17.66
N ASN A 142 -2.74 2.71 -17.05
CA ASN A 142 -2.92 3.67 -15.95
C ASN A 142 -2.67 3.01 -14.60
N ILE A 143 -1.99 3.72 -13.71
CA ILE A 143 -1.83 3.35 -12.30
C ILE A 143 -2.69 4.31 -11.46
N TYR A 144 -3.76 3.80 -10.86
CA TYR A 144 -4.67 4.55 -9.99
C TYR A 144 -4.32 4.26 -8.53
N PRO A 145 -3.94 5.27 -7.73
CA PRO A 145 -3.59 5.05 -6.33
C PRO A 145 -4.83 4.73 -5.49
N VAL A 146 -4.72 3.70 -4.67
CA VAL A 146 -5.71 3.30 -3.67
C VAL A 146 -5.30 3.75 -2.26
N ASP A 147 -4.00 3.92 -1.98
CA ASP A 147 -3.55 4.52 -0.73
C ASP A 147 -4.18 5.91 -0.57
N SER A 148 -4.71 6.21 0.64
CA SER A 148 -5.56 7.40 0.86
C SER A 148 -4.85 8.71 0.55
N GLU A 149 -3.60 8.83 0.94
CA GLU A 149 -2.78 10.02 0.72
C GLU A 149 -2.46 10.22 -0.77
N HIS A 150 -2.11 9.14 -1.45
CA HIS A 150 -1.80 9.19 -2.89
C HIS A 150 -3.05 9.43 -3.73
N SER A 151 -4.17 8.83 -3.35
CA SER A 151 -5.47 9.14 -3.95
C SER A 151 -5.83 10.62 -3.76
N ALA A 152 -5.56 11.18 -2.59
CA ALA A 152 -5.79 12.61 -2.32
C ALA A 152 -4.95 13.51 -3.22
N ILE A 153 -3.65 13.22 -3.36
CA ILE A 153 -2.74 13.94 -4.26
C ILE A 153 -3.23 13.81 -5.71
N PHE A 154 -3.57 12.59 -6.13
CA PHE A 154 -4.10 12.33 -7.47
C PHE A 154 -5.37 13.13 -7.75
N GLN A 155 -6.28 13.28 -6.77
CA GLN A 155 -7.48 14.08 -6.88
C GLN A 155 -7.18 15.59 -6.96
N CYS A 156 -6.19 16.07 -6.20
CA CYS A 156 -5.74 17.46 -6.27
C CYS A 156 -5.09 17.82 -7.62
N LEU A 157 -4.52 16.83 -8.31
CA LEU A 157 -3.88 17.00 -9.62
C LEU A 157 -4.83 16.80 -10.81
N ASN A 158 -6.10 16.55 -10.56
CA ASN A 158 -7.06 16.31 -11.63
C ASN A 158 -7.36 17.64 -12.39
N GLY A 159 -6.93 17.68 -13.65
CA GLY A 159 -7.03 18.89 -14.49
C GLY A 159 -5.83 19.84 -14.38
N GLU A 160 -4.88 19.55 -13.51
CA GLU A 160 -3.70 20.37 -13.27
C GLU A 160 -2.48 19.90 -14.08
N ASN A 161 -1.55 20.81 -14.34
CA ASN A 161 -0.28 20.49 -14.98
C ASN A 161 0.73 20.02 -13.92
N ARG A 162 1.13 18.76 -13.99
CA ARG A 162 2.12 18.16 -13.06
C ARG A 162 3.48 18.88 -13.06
N GLY A 163 3.85 19.55 -14.16
CA GLY A 163 5.07 20.36 -14.25
C GLY A 163 5.05 21.62 -13.36
N GLU A 164 3.89 21.97 -12.80
CA GLU A 164 3.69 23.13 -11.94
C GLU A 164 3.64 22.79 -10.45
N ILE A 165 3.86 21.54 -10.10
CA ILE A 165 4.00 21.11 -8.69
C ILE A 165 5.25 21.75 -8.11
N GLU A 166 5.10 22.55 -7.05
CA GLU A 166 6.21 23.03 -6.24
C GLU A 166 6.63 21.98 -5.24
N LYS A 167 5.67 21.44 -4.45
CA LYS A 167 5.89 20.31 -3.54
C LYS A 167 4.59 19.57 -3.23
N ILE A 168 4.74 18.34 -2.80
CA ILE A 168 3.66 17.54 -2.21
C ILE A 168 3.72 17.69 -0.70
N LEU A 169 2.56 17.93 -0.08
CA LEU A 169 2.38 18.01 1.36
C LEU A 169 1.68 16.73 1.82
N LEU A 170 2.48 15.72 2.15
CA LEU A 170 2.02 14.39 2.52
C LEU A 170 1.62 14.36 4.00
N THR A 171 0.34 14.16 4.30
CA THR A 171 -0.13 14.19 5.69
C THR A 171 0.08 12.85 6.41
N ALA A 172 0.24 12.90 7.72
CA ALA A 172 0.37 11.76 8.61
C ALA A 172 -0.45 12.00 9.88
N SER A 173 -1.03 10.94 10.48
CA SER A 173 -1.66 11.05 11.81
C SER A 173 -0.65 11.32 12.93
N GLY A 174 0.61 10.96 12.72
CA GLY A 174 1.68 10.97 13.72
C GLY A 174 1.76 9.68 14.55
N GLY A 175 0.85 8.74 14.34
CA GLY A 175 0.81 7.45 15.02
C GLY A 175 0.45 7.52 16.51
N PRO A 176 0.44 6.37 17.21
CA PRO A 176 0.02 6.29 18.62
C PRO A 176 1.01 6.94 19.59
N PHE A 177 2.25 7.18 19.17
CA PHE A 177 3.30 7.73 20.02
C PHE A 177 3.63 9.22 19.77
N ARG A 178 2.77 9.91 19.01
CA ARG A 178 2.91 11.34 18.76
C ARG A 178 3.11 12.11 20.06
N GLY A 179 4.14 12.98 20.09
CA GLY A 179 4.52 13.78 21.26
C GLY A 179 5.44 13.09 22.28
N LYS A 180 5.67 11.77 22.16
CA LYS A 180 6.65 11.04 22.97
C LYS A 180 8.07 11.30 22.48
N LYS A 181 9.05 11.09 23.36
CA LYS A 181 10.49 11.11 23.06
C LYS A 181 11.07 9.70 23.06
N ARG A 182 12.24 9.51 22.44
CA ARG A 182 12.89 8.20 22.33
C ARG A 182 12.99 7.45 23.67
N ALA A 183 13.31 8.16 24.76
CA ALA A 183 13.39 7.58 26.09
C ALA A 183 12.04 7.01 26.59
N ASP A 184 10.92 7.60 26.17
CA ASP A 184 9.58 7.12 26.54
C ASP A 184 9.22 5.82 25.79
N LEU A 185 9.96 5.51 24.74
CA LEU A 185 9.69 4.36 23.85
C LEU A 185 10.51 3.11 24.20
N GLU A 186 11.43 3.16 25.15
CA GLU A 186 12.31 2.03 25.53
C GLU A 186 11.55 0.79 26.01
N ASN A 187 10.40 1.01 26.66
CA ASN A 187 9.60 -0.05 27.28
C ASN A 187 8.19 -0.16 26.67
N VAL A 188 8.00 0.34 25.45
CA VAL A 188 6.72 0.24 24.72
C VAL A 188 6.36 -1.21 24.52
N GLN A 189 5.12 -1.54 24.86
CA GLN A 189 4.55 -2.88 24.67
C GLN A 189 3.85 -2.94 23.30
N LEU A 190 3.73 -4.16 22.78
CA LEU A 190 3.06 -4.41 21.51
C LEU A 190 1.65 -3.82 21.46
N GLU A 191 0.90 -3.95 22.55
CA GLU A 191 -0.47 -3.47 22.67
C GLU A 191 -0.59 -1.95 22.55
N ASP A 192 0.44 -1.21 22.96
CA ASP A 192 0.47 0.25 22.84
C ASP A 192 0.74 0.68 21.40
N ALA A 193 1.63 -0.05 20.70
CA ALA A 193 1.96 0.22 19.29
C ALA A 193 0.81 -0.12 18.34
N LEU A 194 -0.08 -1.03 18.73
CA LEU A 194 -1.25 -1.42 17.94
C LEU A 194 -2.47 -0.50 18.11
N LYS A 195 -2.42 0.51 19.00
CA LYS A 195 -3.52 1.46 19.23
C LYS A 195 -3.43 2.67 18.29
N HIS A 196 -3.82 2.50 17.03
CA HIS A 196 -3.88 3.64 16.11
C HIS A 196 -5.03 4.59 16.48
N PRO A 197 -4.81 5.94 16.52
CA PRO A 197 -5.83 6.88 17.01
C PRO A 197 -7.07 7.02 16.11
N ASN A 198 -6.92 6.88 14.78
CA ASN A 198 -7.97 7.25 13.81
C ASN A 198 -8.38 6.11 12.86
N TRP A 199 -7.49 5.13 12.61
CA TRP A 199 -7.71 4.10 11.60
C TRP A 199 -7.74 2.69 12.22
N ALA A 200 -8.68 1.87 11.77
CA ALA A 200 -8.66 0.44 12.01
C ALA A 200 -7.92 -0.27 10.87
N MET A 201 -6.69 -0.67 11.12
CA MET A 201 -5.78 -1.21 10.10
C MET A 201 -5.24 -2.59 10.48
N GLY A 202 -4.62 -3.28 9.52
CA GLY A 202 -3.88 -4.51 9.76
C GLY A 202 -2.71 -4.28 10.76
N ARG A 203 -2.30 -5.36 11.45
CA ARG A 203 -1.27 -5.27 12.51
C ARG A 203 0.06 -4.72 11.99
N LYS A 204 0.54 -5.18 10.83
CA LYS A 204 1.83 -4.73 10.23
C LYS A 204 1.82 -3.23 9.97
N ILE A 205 0.84 -2.72 9.22
CA ILE A 205 0.76 -1.30 8.87
C ILE A 205 0.53 -0.40 10.09
N THR A 206 -0.10 -0.91 11.16
CA THR A 206 -0.24 -0.17 12.41
C THR A 206 1.11 0.04 13.11
N ILE A 207 2.00 -0.98 13.10
CA ILE A 207 3.37 -0.82 13.60
C ILE A 207 4.16 0.14 12.69
N ASP A 208 4.05 0.00 11.36
CA ASP A 208 4.69 0.92 10.41
C ASP A 208 4.27 2.38 10.62
N SER A 209 2.99 2.62 10.93
CA SER A 209 2.49 3.94 11.30
C SER A 209 3.11 4.43 12.61
N SER A 210 3.24 3.57 13.62
CA SER A 210 3.82 3.92 14.92
C SER A 210 5.28 4.34 14.84
N THR A 211 6.05 3.74 13.92
CA THR A 211 7.47 4.03 13.66
C THR A 211 7.70 5.14 12.64
N MET A 212 6.63 5.61 11.98
CA MET A 212 6.64 6.47 10.80
C MET A 212 7.32 5.86 9.56
N VAL A 213 7.62 4.57 9.56
CA VAL A 213 8.09 3.86 8.36
C VAL A 213 7.02 3.88 7.28
N ASN A 214 5.73 3.67 7.63
CA ASN A 214 4.64 3.75 6.66
C ASN A 214 4.68 5.07 5.88
N LYS A 215 4.84 6.18 6.58
CA LYS A 215 4.92 7.50 5.93
C LYS A 215 6.18 7.65 5.07
N GLY A 216 7.26 7.00 5.47
CA GLY A 216 8.47 6.92 4.66
C GLY A 216 8.28 6.12 3.36
N LEU A 217 7.58 4.98 3.41
CA LEU A 217 7.21 4.20 2.22
C LEU A 217 6.33 5.04 1.28
N GLU A 218 5.40 5.79 1.83
CA GLU A 218 4.51 6.67 1.08
C GLU A 218 5.25 7.86 0.42
N VAL A 219 6.32 8.38 1.01
CA VAL A 219 7.20 9.38 0.35
C VAL A 219 7.79 8.80 -0.92
N MET A 220 8.31 7.56 -0.87
CA MET A 220 8.88 6.89 -2.04
C MET A 220 7.82 6.53 -3.08
N GLU A 221 6.64 6.13 -2.66
CA GLU A 221 5.51 5.88 -3.56
C GLU A 221 5.09 7.17 -4.29
N ALA A 222 4.97 8.30 -3.57
CA ALA A 222 4.64 9.60 -4.15
C ALA A 222 5.67 10.06 -5.19
N GLN A 223 6.96 9.83 -4.93
CA GLN A 223 8.04 10.11 -5.86
C GLN A 223 7.78 9.45 -7.22
N TRP A 224 7.41 8.19 -7.22
CA TRP A 224 7.17 7.43 -8.45
C TRP A 224 5.84 7.79 -9.12
N LEU A 225 4.75 7.85 -8.38
CA LEU A 225 3.41 8.11 -8.94
C LEU A 225 3.29 9.51 -9.57
N PHE A 226 3.92 10.50 -8.97
CA PHE A 226 3.75 11.89 -9.40
C PHE A 226 4.98 12.47 -10.11
N GLY A 227 6.08 11.72 -10.18
CA GLY A 227 7.30 12.14 -10.88
C GLY A 227 8.00 13.32 -10.21
N VAL A 228 7.90 13.43 -8.88
CA VAL A 228 8.57 14.47 -8.09
C VAL A 228 9.70 13.87 -7.27
N PRO A 229 10.84 14.54 -7.10
CA PRO A 229 11.92 14.03 -6.25
C PRO A 229 11.48 14.00 -4.77
N ALA A 230 12.03 13.03 -4.00
CA ALA A 230 11.61 12.81 -2.61
C ALA A 230 11.75 14.04 -1.71
N GLU A 231 12.73 14.91 -1.96
CA GLU A 231 12.93 16.17 -1.24
C GLU A 231 11.80 17.19 -1.45
N LYS A 232 11.01 17.03 -2.50
CA LYS A 232 9.78 17.80 -2.76
C LYS A 232 8.53 17.17 -2.14
N VAL A 233 8.65 16.03 -1.48
CA VAL A 233 7.56 15.40 -0.72
C VAL A 233 7.77 15.74 0.77
N GLN A 234 7.07 16.75 1.24
CA GLN A 234 7.17 17.22 2.63
C GLN A 234 6.12 16.53 3.50
N VAL A 235 6.56 15.80 4.53
CA VAL A 235 5.63 15.19 5.50
C VAL A 235 5.16 16.23 6.51
N ILE A 236 3.84 16.24 6.77
CA ILE A 236 3.18 17.10 7.76
C ILE A 236 2.30 16.23 8.65
N VAL A 237 2.43 16.37 9.97
CA VAL A 237 1.54 15.67 10.90
C VAL A 237 0.24 16.45 11.02
N GLN A 238 -0.88 15.77 10.71
CA GLN A 238 -2.25 16.28 10.82
C GLN A 238 -3.07 15.28 11.66
N PRO A 239 -3.14 15.51 12.98
CA PRO A 239 -3.61 14.51 13.94
C PRO A 239 -5.06 14.05 13.75
N GLN A 240 -5.92 14.90 13.20
CA GLN A 240 -7.33 14.60 12.98
C GLN A 240 -7.55 13.64 11.80
N SER A 241 -6.55 13.46 10.91
CA SER A 241 -6.60 12.62 9.70
C SER A 241 -7.80 12.94 8.78
N ILE A 242 -8.14 14.21 8.67
CA ILE A 242 -9.23 14.72 7.82
C ILE A 242 -8.70 15.23 6.48
N ILE A 243 -7.53 15.89 6.49
CA ILE A 243 -6.81 16.23 5.25
C ILE A 243 -5.96 15.03 4.90
N HIS A 244 -6.29 14.35 3.79
CA HIS A 244 -5.58 13.15 3.39
C HIS A 244 -4.26 13.43 2.65
N SER A 245 -4.10 14.56 2.00
CA SER A 245 -2.85 15.20 1.55
C SER A 245 -3.16 16.45 0.73
N MET A 246 -2.10 17.19 0.35
CA MET A 246 -2.20 18.45 -0.36
C MET A 246 -1.09 18.56 -1.41
N VAL A 247 -1.32 19.42 -2.39
CA VAL A 247 -0.32 19.80 -3.40
C VAL A 247 -0.15 21.32 -3.37
N GLU A 248 1.08 21.79 -3.23
CA GLU A 248 1.44 23.21 -3.39
C GLU A 248 1.98 23.42 -4.81
N PHE A 249 1.44 24.40 -5.50
CA PHE A 249 1.84 24.77 -6.85
C PHE A 249 2.80 25.96 -6.85
N LYS A 250 3.48 26.19 -7.98
CA LYS A 250 4.49 27.26 -8.14
C LYS A 250 3.97 28.68 -7.89
N ASP A 251 2.68 28.92 -8.04
CA ASP A 251 2.03 30.20 -7.74
C ASP A 251 1.71 30.39 -6.24
N GLY A 252 2.00 29.38 -5.40
CA GLY A 252 1.72 29.36 -3.98
C GLY A 252 0.31 28.85 -3.61
N ALA A 253 -0.51 28.48 -4.59
CA ALA A 253 -1.79 27.85 -4.31
C ALA A 253 -1.58 26.47 -3.69
N VAL A 254 -2.44 26.11 -2.72
CA VAL A 254 -2.45 24.78 -2.09
C VAL A 254 -3.82 24.12 -2.30
N MET A 255 -3.83 22.98 -3.00
CA MET A 255 -5.02 22.16 -3.16
C MET A 255 -4.98 21.01 -2.17
N ALA A 256 -6.10 20.72 -1.51
CA ALA A 256 -6.22 19.68 -0.50
C ALA A 256 -7.47 18.82 -0.74
N GLN A 257 -7.34 17.52 -0.52
CA GLN A 257 -8.49 16.63 -0.47
C GLN A 257 -8.80 16.29 0.99
N LEU A 258 -10.05 16.49 1.38
CA LEU A 258 -10.58 16.22 2.71
C LEU A 258 -11.64 15.13 2.65
N GLY A 259 -11.71 14.30 3.70
CA GLY A 259 -12.73 13.26 3.83
C GLY A 259 -12.65 12.58 5.20
N SER A 260 -13.70 11.85 5.54
CA SER A 260 -13.64 10.92 6.68
C SER A 260 -12.67 9.77 6.38
N PRO A 261 -12.01 9.18 7.40
CA PRO A 261 -11.04 8.12 7.22
C PRO A 261 -11.72 6.79 6.81
N ASP A 262 -11.99 6.64 5.53
CA ASP A 262 -12.66 5.49 4.94
C ASP A 262 -12.01 5.10 3.60
N MET A 263 -11.41 3.91 3.54
CA MET A 263 -10.71 3.43 2.34
C MET A 263 -11.63 3.16 1.15
N ARG A 264 -12.95 3.05 1.35
CA ARG A 264 -13.89 2.89 0.24
C ARG A 264 -13.91 4.12 -0.68
N LEU A 265 -13.58 5.30 -0.16
CA LEU A 265 -13.50 6.53 -0.98
C LEU A 265 -12.37 6.44 -2.03
N PRO A 266 -11.09 6.23 -1.67
CA PRO A 266 -10.03 6.09 -2.66
C PRO A 266 -10.18 4.84 -3.53
N ILE A 267 -10.68 3.72 -3.00
CA ILE A 267 -10.98 2.51 -3.77
C ILE A 267 -12.01 2.82 -4.87
N GLN A 268 -13.15 3.42 -4.51
CA GLN A 268 -14.18 3.76 -5.48
C GLN A 268 -13.67 4.74 -6.53
N TYR A 269 -12.89 5.73 -6.11
CA TYR A 269 -12.33 6.71 -7.05
C TYR A 269 -11.34 6.06 -8.04
N ALA A 270 -10.49 5.12 -7.59
CA ALA A 270 -9.61 4.37 -8.48
C ALA A 270 -10.39 3.50 -9.49
N LEU A 271 -11.50 2.89 -9.07
CA LEU A 271 -12.32 2.04 -9.95
C LEU A 271 -13.16 2.83 -10.96
N TYR A 272 -13.55 4.05 -10.65
CA TYR A 272 -14.47 4.85 -11.46
C TYR A 272 -13.84 6.09 -12.10
N TYR A 273 -12.56 6.39 -11.81
CA TYR A 273 -11.93 7.57 -12.38
C TYR A 273 -12.24 7.76 -13.88
N PRO A 274 -12.58 8.97 -14.33
CA PRO A 274 -12.64 10.24 -13.57
C PRO A 274 -13.99 10.54 -12.88
N GLU A 275 -14.93 9.60 -12.87
CA GLU A 275 -16.27 9.80 -12.32
C GLU A 275 -16.26 9.75 -10.79
N ARG A 276 -17.19 10.52 -10.17
CA ARG A 276 -17.51 10.40 -8.75
C ARG A 276 -18.89 9.78 -8.61
N ARG A 277 -18.93 8.68 -7.84
CA ARG A 277 -20.17 7.96 -7.54
C ARG A 277 -20.59 8.20 -6.11
N GLU A 278 -21.90 8.08 -5.85
CA GLU A 278 -22.40 8.13 -4.48
C GLU A 278 -21.76 7.03 -3.62
N LEU A 279 -21.33 7.39 -2.42
CA LEU A 279 -20.77 6.48 -1.44
C LEU A 279 -21.41 6.75 -0.08
N ASN A 280 -21.96 5.72 0.52
CA ASN A 280 -22.56 5.81 1.86
C ASN A 280 -21.47 5.72 2.93
N THR A 281 -20.73 6.83 3.08
CA THR A 281 -19.73 7.04 4.14
C THR A 281 -20.13 8.25 4.97
N GLU A 282 -19.60 8.34 6.16
CA GLU A 282 -19.77 9.52 7.00
C GLU A 282 -19.31 10.78 6.25
N ARG A 283 -20.12 11.84 6.32
CA ARG A 283 -19.79 13.14 5.73
C ARG A 283 -19.12 14.02 6.78
N LEU A 284 -18.16 14.83 6.33
CA LEU A 284 -17.55 15.83 7.23
C LEU A 284 -18.57 16.91 7.60
N ASP A 285 -18.73 17.13 8.90
CA ASP A 285 -19.37 18.30 9.44
C ASP A 285 -18.32 19.32 9.88
N PHE A 286 -18.21 20.43 9.15
CA PHE A 286 -17.19 21.45 9.42
C PHE A 286 -17.51 22.26 10.67
N TYR A 287 -18.75 22.30 11.14
CA TYR A 287 -19.12 22.94 12.41
C TYR A 287 -18.65 22.10 13.61
N GLU A 288 -18.81 20.76 13.52
CA GLU A 288 -18.30 19.84 14.56
C GLU A 288 -16.79 19.75 14.54
N LEU A 289 -16.19 19.67 13.34
CA LEU A 289 -14.74 19.62 13.16
C LEU A 289 -14.04 20.87 13.74
N ALA A 290 -14.63 22.03 13.56
CA ALA A 290 -14.23 23.36 14.08
C ALA A 290 -12.76 23.74 13.87
N LYS A 291 -11.79 22.82 14.11
CA LYS A 291 -10.34 23.11 14.11
C LYS A 291 -9.54 21.98 13.50
N ILE A 292 -8.61 22.33 12.61
CA ILE A 292 -7.56 21.45 12.06
C ILE A 292 -6.20 21.98 12.51
N THR A 293 -5.29 21.07 12.87
CA THR A 293 -3.95 21.42 13.36
C THR A 293 -2.87 20.71 12.59
N PHE A 294 -1.69 21.34 12.50
CA PHE A 294 -0.52 20.80 11.82
C PHE A 294 0.69 20.83 12.74
N GLU A 295 1.53 19.81 12.65
CA GLU A 295 2.78 19.69 13.41
C GLU A 295 3.91 19.23 12.50
N LYS A 296 5.13 19.51 12.88
CA LYS A 296 6.34 18.97 12.24
C LYS A 296 6.55 17.53 12.69
N PRO A 297 6.91 16.58 11.78
CA PRO A 297 7.30 15.24 12.20
C PRO A 297 8.59 15.28 13.02
N ASP A 298 8.63 14.51 14.11
CA ASP A 298 9.85 14.34 14.94
C ASP A 298 10.69 13.18 14.36
N MET A 299 11.55 13.47 13.39
CA MET A 299 12.41 12.47 12.73
C MET A 299 13.57 11.99 13.61
N GLU A 300 13.88 12.65 14.72
CA GLU A 300 14.90 12.21 15.67
C GLU A 300 14.35 11.09 16.57
N THR A 301 13.12 11.25 17.03
CA THR A 301 12.42 10.22 17.81
C THR A 301 11.99 9.05 16.92
N PHE A 302 11.41 9.35 15.74
CA PHE A 302 10.88 8.36 14.79
C PHE A 302 11.81 8.25 13.58
N LYS A 303 12.94 7.54 13.76
CA LYS A 303 13.98 7.38 12.74
C LYS A 303 13.45 6.75 11.44
N GLY A 304 12.35 6.00 11.45
CA GLY A 304 11.81 5.31 10.28
C GLY A 304 11.58 6.24 9.10
N LEU A 305 11.03 7.44 9.33
CA LEU A 305 10.84 8.44 8.28
C LEU A 305 12.18 8.98 7.74
N LYS A 306 13.16 9.25 8.62
CA LYS A 306 14.49 9.71 8.22
C LYS A 306 15.18 8.67 7.34
N LEU A 307 15.19 7.40 7.75
CA LEU A 307 15.77 6.29 7.00
C LEU A 307 15.12 6.13 5.62
N ALA A 308 13.81 6.37 5.51
CA ALA A 308 13.14 6.31 4.22
C ALA A 308 13.56 7.44 3.27
N TYR A 309 13.75 8.68 3.74
CA TYR A 309 14.34 9.74 2.93
C TYR A 309 15.77 9.42 2.49
N GLU A 310 16.57 8.82 3.39
CA GLU A 310 17.92 8.36 3.05
C GLU A 310 17.89 7.25 2.00
N ALA A 311 16.95 6.28 2.12
CA ALA A 311 16.77 5.22 1.12
C ALA A 311 16.37 5.78 -0.24
N ALA A 312 15.41 6.72 -0.27
CA ALA A 312 14.97 7.39 -1.49
C ALA A 312 16.13 8.15 -2.18
N ALA A 313 16.95 8.85 -1.40
CA ALA A 313 18.11 9.60 -1.92
C ALA A 313 19.21 8.67 -2.45
N ARG A 314 19.47 7.53 -1.80
CA ARG A 314 20.45 6.53 -2.25
C ARG A 314 19.97 5.77 -3.49
N GLY A 315 18.68 5.52 -3.61
CA GLY A 315 18.08 4.81 -4.74
C GLY A 315 18.55 3.35 -4.88
N GLY A 316 18.49 2.85 -6.11
CA GLY A 316 18.86 1.47 -6.41
C GLY A 316 18.04 0.45 -5.62
N ASN A 317 18.72 -0.54 -5.02
CA ASN A 317 18.07 -1.56 -4.19
C ASN A 317 17.94 -1.18 -2.69
N ILE A 318 18.34 0.04 -2.29
CA ILE A 318 18.25 0.46 -0.88
C ILE A 318 16.79 0.60 -0.38
N PRO A 319 15.83 1.13 -1.15
CA PRO A 319 14.41 1.05 -0.79
C PRO A 319 13.91 -0.38 -0.55
N THR A 320 14.40 -1.34 -1.36
CA THR A 320 14.11 -2.77 -1.15
C THR A 320 14.69 -3.29 0.16
N ALA A 321 15.94 -2.92 0.48
CA ALA A 321 16.58 -3.31 1.74
C ALA A 321 15.85 -2.75 2.95
N LEU A 322 15.42 -1.47 2.90
CA LEU A 322 14.60 -0.85 3.93
C LEU A 322 13.28 -1.62 4.12
N ASN A 323 12.57 -1.88 3.03
CA ASN A 323 11.27 -2.56 3.11
C ASN A 323 11.41 -4.00 3.65
N ALA A 324 12.36 -4.78 3.13
CA ALA A 324 12.60 -6.15 3.57
C ALA A 324 12.98 -6.20 5.06
N ALA A 325 13.88 -5.30 5.49
CA ALA A 325 14.27 -5.21 6.89
C ALA A 325 13.09 -4.82 7.80
N ASN A 326 12.27 -3.88 7.37
CA ASN A 326 11.08 -3.50 8.09
C ASN A 326 10.09 -4.65 8.22
N GLU A 327 9.83 -5.40 7.16
CA GLU A 327 8.92 -6.57 7.20
C GLU A 327 9.38 -7.60 8.23
N VAL A 328 10.67 -7.96 8.24
CA VAL A 328 11.23 -8.93 9.20
C VAL A 328 11.22 -8.36 10.61
N ALA A 329 11.66 -7.11 10.81
CA ALA A 329 11.69 -6.49 12.14
C ALA A 329 10.29 -6.35 12.74
N VAL A 330 9.30 -5.93 11.95
CA VAL A 330 7.92 -5.81 12.40
C VAL A 330 7.35 -7.19 12.75
N ALA A 331 7.61 -8.23 11.95
CA ALA A 331 7.17 -9.59 12.27
C ALA A 331 7.76 -10.07 13.60
N ARG A 332 9.06 -9.85 13.83
CA ARG A 332 9.73 -10.19 15.09
C ARG A 332 9.20 -9.40 16.29
N PHE A 333 8.88 -8.12 16.09
CA PHE A 333 8.24 -7.32 17.15
C PHE A 333 6.82 -7.82 17.47
N LEU A 334 6.03 -8.16 16.45
CA LEU A 334 4.71 -8.76 16.62
C LEU A 334 4.75 -10.11 17.37
N ASP A 335 5.85 -10.86 17.17
CA ASP A 335 6.15 -12.10 17.88
C ASP A 335 6.84 -11.87 19.26
N ARG A 336 7.07 -10.63 19.68
CA ARG A 336 7.75 -10.23 20.93
C ARG A 336 9.20 -10.71 21.03
N LYS A 337 9.88 -10.93 19.91
CA LYS A 337 11.28 -11.37 19.83
C LYS A 337 12.28 -10.23 19.93
N ILE A 338 11.85 -9.01 19.59
CA ILE A 338 12.66 -7.79 19.64
C ILE A 338 11.88 -6.67 20.32
N LYS A 339 12.57 -5.59 20.72
CA LYS A 339 11.96 -4.38 21.27
C LYS A 339 11.52 -3.43 20.15
N TYR A 340 10.65 -2.49 20.49
CA TYR A 340 10.13 -1.49 19.56
C TYR A 340 11.25 -0.65 18.90
N LEU A 341 12.23 -0.21 19.68
CA LEU A 341 13.34 0.59 19.18
C LEU A 341 14.37 -0.18 18.36
N ASP A 342 14.33 -1.53 18.39
CA ASP A 342 15.20 -2.34 17.55
C ASP A 342 14.74 -2.28 16.05
N ILE A 343 13.45 -1.96 15.79
CA ILE A 343 12.93 -1.90 14.42
C ILE A 343 13.75 -0.94 13.55
N PRO A 344 13.85 0.37 13.87
CA PRO A 344 14.64 1.29 13.04
C PRO A 344 16.14 0.95 13.02
N ASP A 345 16.68 0.38 14.09
CA ASP A 345 18.11 0.03 14.17
C ASP A 345 18.42 -1.18 13.24
N ILE A 346 17.50 -2.15 13.09
CA ILE A 346 17.58 -3.26 12.13
C ILE A 346 17.50 -2.74 10.68
N ILE A 347 16.59 -1.81 10.41
CA ILE A 347 16.44 -1.19 9.09
C ILE A 347 17.75 -0.47 8.70
N GLU A 348 18.28 0.36 9.58
CA GLU A 348 19.51 1.11 9.34
C GLU A 348 20.71 0.15 9.08
N TYR A 349 20.82 -0.93 9.86
CA TYR A 349 21.83 -1.96 9.65
C TYR A 349 21.71 -2.58 8.26
N ALA A 350 20.53 -3.05 7.86
CA ALA A 350 20.35 -3.69 6.57
C ALA A 350 20.66 -2.76 5.38
N MET A 351 20.23 -1.49 5.46
CA MET A 351 20.53 -0.48 4.44
C MET A 351 22.04 -0.22 4.26
N ASN A 352 22.83 -0.41 5.31
CA ASN A 352 24.28 -0.16 5.28
C ASN A 352 25.10 -1.39 4.89
N GLU A 353 24.61 -2.61 5.19
CA GLU A 353 25.35 -3.85 4.93
C GLU A 353 25.03 -4.50 3.58
N VAL A 354 23.89 -4.16 2.96
CA VAL A 354 23.54 -4.73 1.65
C VAL A 354 24.42 -4.16 0.55
N ASP A 355 24.89 -5.03 -0.36
CA ASP A 355 25.60 -4.60 -1.55
C ASP A 355 24.68 -3.73 -2.44
N TYR A 356 25.19 -2.56 -2.84
CA TYR A 356 24.45 -1.61 -3.65
C TYR A 356 24.32 -2.07 -5.10
N ILE A 357 23.10 -2.09 -5.60
CA ILE A 357 22.77 -2.37 -7.00
C ILE A 357 22.02 -1.15 -7.57
N ASN A 358 22.64 -0.48 -8.54
CA ASN A 358 22.00 0.60 -9.27
C ASN A 358 21.03 0.03 -10.32
N ASN A 359 19.80 0.55 -10.43
CA ASN A 359 18.76 0.08 -11.34
C ASN A 359 18.54 -1.45 -11.30
N PRO A 360 18.14 -2.03 -10.16
CA PRO A 360 17.98 -3.48 -10.02
C PRO A 360 16.83 -4.01 -10.90
N THR A 361 16.99 -5.19 -11.48
CA THR A 361 15.91 -5.94 -12.13
C THR A 361 14.94 -6.52 -11.08
N VAL A 362 13.78 -7.03 -11.51
CA VAL A 362 12.82 -7.69 -10.60
C VAL A 362 13.49 -8.84 -9.84
N GLU A 363 14.30 -9.67 -10.53
CA GLU A 363 15.01 -10.79 -9.91
C GLU A 363 16.02 -10.29 -8.86
N GLN A 364 16.73 -9.19 -9.13
CA GLN A 364 17.68 -8.58 -8.20
C GLN A 364 16.96 -7.96 -6.99
N ILE A 365 15.78 -7.38 -7.18
CA ILE A 365 14.92 -6.88 -6.10
C ILE A 365 14.50 -8.04 -5.19
N LEU A 366 13.98 -9.14 -5.74
CA LEU A 366 13.59 -10.31 -4.97
C LEU A 366 14.78 -10.99 -4.29
N SER A 367 15.95 -11.03 -4.96
CA SER A 367 17.20 -11.52 -4.36
C SER A 367 17.66 -10.63 -3.20
N THR A 368 17.57 -9.30 -3.33
CA THR A 368 17.88 -8.36 -2.25
C THR A 368 16.99 -8.59 -1.04
N GLN A 369 15.68 -8.78 -1.25
CA GLN A 369 14.74 -9.13 -0.16
C GLN A 369 15.22 -10.38 0.60
N LYS A 370 15.54 -11.45 -0.14
CA LYS A 370 16.00 -12.71 0.48
C LYS A 370 17.30 -12.52 1.26
N ILE A 371 18.30 -11.86 0.66
CA ILE A 371 19.59 -11.59 1.31
C ILE A 371 19.39 -10.81 2.61
N VAL A 372 18.57 -9.77 2.60
CA VAL A 372 18.29 -8.95 3.78
C VAL A 372 17.53 -9.77 4.84
N THR A 373 16.56 -10.58 4.43
CA THR A 373 15.83 -11.48 5.35
C THR A 373 16.78 -12.43 6.04
N ASP A 374 17.60 -13.17 5.27
CA ASP A 374 18.57 -14.14 5.79
C ASP A 374 19.61 -13.44 6.73
N MET A 375 20.06 -12.25 6.35
CA MET A 375 21.00 -11.44 7.14
C MET A 375 20.41 -11.08 8.52
N ILE A 376 19.16 -10.66 8.57
CA ILE A 376 18.50 -10.28 9.84
C ILE A 376 18.18 -11.52 10.66
N GLU A 377 17.66 -12.57 10.05
CA GLU A 377 17.33 -13.83 10.75
C GLU A 377 18.53 -14.52 11.39
N SER A 378 19.72 -14.34 10.82
CA SER A 378 20.95 -14.89 11.38
C SER A 378 21.48 -14.12 12.59
N ARG A 379 21.00 -12.88 12.83
CA ARG A 379 21.59 -11.97 13.83
C ARG A 379 20.63 -11.62 14.97
N TRP A 380 19.35 -11.53 14.74
CA TRP A 380 18.32 -11.14 15.73
C TRP A 380 17.33 -12.23 16.11
#